data_35dc455af0eb1991596759ff13d64222
#
_entry.id   35dc455af0eb1991596759ff13d64222
#
_cell.length_a   1.000
_cell.length_b   1.000
_cell.length_c   1.000
_cell.angle_alpha   90.00
_cell.angle_beta   90.00
_cell.angle_gamma   90.00
#
_symmetry.space_group_name_H-M   'P 1'
#
loop_
_entity.id
_entity.type
_entity.pdbx_description
1 polymer ?
#
loop_
_entity_poly.entity_id
_entity_poly.type
_entity_poly.pdbx_seq_one_letter_code
_entity_poly.pdbx_strand_id
1 'polypeptide(L)'
;MKKLLLISIAAAVVFGGENLLVGAGGGYKKPVTEVIENLKKDGVQIEGAFANLGQITIQAKEGKMAAIVGDEAFLKKTDLDIKGYERIGKGALVLVTPKGKQIKDVSELKNLAKIAMPDAKKAIYGVRTTEFLKNSGLEADLAPKMLPVAGVPQVVAYVISGEVDAGFINSTEAVAREGEFGSVIYIDEALYSPVFISAAKLPACEGNEACAKFIDEIKTPRSKEIFAKFGLK
;
A
#
# COMPACT_ATOMS: atom_id res chain seq x y z
N MET A 1 -45.65 56.96 -4.23
CA MET A 1 -45.64 55.57 -3.75
C MET A 1 -44.42 54.89 -4.38
N LYS A 2 -43.30 54.80 -3.58
CA LYS A 2 -42.09 54.11 -4.04
C LYS A 2 -42.15 52.67 -3.56
N LYS A 3 -42.17 51.70 -4.49
CA LYS A 3 -42.07 50.27 -4.18
C LYS A 3 -40.60 49.94 -3.93
N LEU A 4 -40.26 49.54 -2.72
CA LEU A 4 -38.98 48.95 -2.37
C LEU A 4 -38.99 47.49 -2.82
N LEU A 5 -38.11 47.15 -3.75
CA LEU A 5 -37.84 45.78 -4.16
C LEU A 5 -36.81 45.19 -3.17
N LEU A 6 -37.21 44.27 -2.31
CA LEU A 6 -36.31 43.50 -1.48
C LEU A 6 -35.71 42.36 -2.31
N ILE A 7 -34.42 42.51 -2.68
CA ILE A 7 -33.65 41.44 -3.30
C ILE A 7 -33.11 40.57 -2.15
N SER A 8 -33.70 39.39 -1.96
CA SER A 8 -33.15 38.35 -1.07
C SER A 8 -31.92 37.75 -1.73
N ILE A 9 -30.73 38.11 -1.24
CA ILE A 9 -29.48 37.40 -1.59
C ILE A 9 -29.47 36.12 -0.74
N ALA A 10 -29.78 34.99 -1.36
CA ALA A 10 -29.51 33.69 -0.77
C ALA A 10 -28.00 33.51 -0.74
N ALA A 11 -27.37 33.67 0.41
CA ALA A 11 -25.98 33.30 0.62
C ALA A 11 -25.92 31.76 0.55
N ALA A 12 -25.36 31.24 -0.54
CA ALA A 12 -24.95 29.83 -0.62
C ALA A 12 -23.83 29.65 0.39
N VAL A 13 -24.14 29.02 1.52
CA VAL A 13 -23.13 28.56 2.46
C VAL A 13 -22.39 27.42 1.75
N VAL A 14 -21.24 27.74 1.18
CA VAL A 14 -20.28 26.74 0.73
C VAL A 14 -19.73 26.09 2.00
N PHE A 15 -20.27 24.95 2.34
CA PHE A 15 -19.63 24.06 3.31
C PHE A 15 -18.32 23.60 2.65
N GLY A 16 -17.22 24.27 3.00
CA GLY A 16 -15.89 23.74 2.75
C GLY A 16 -15.71 22.49 3.62
N GLY A 17 -16.15 21.35 3.11
CA GLY A 17 -15.92 20.07 3.78
C GLY A 17 -14.42 19.82 3.85
N GLU A 18 -13.93 19.38 5.01
CA GLU A 18 -12.55 18.89 5.10
C GLU A 18 -12.35 17.78 4.07
N ASN A 19 -11.18 17.79 3.38
CA ASN A 19 -10.85 16.76 2.41
C ASN A 19 -10.89 15.38 3.08
N LEU A 20 -11.54 14.41 2.44
CA LEU A 20 -11.52 13.03 2.87
C LEU A 20 -10.07 12.54 2.93
N LEU A 21 -9.62 12.02 4.06
CA LEU A 21 -8.27 11.47 4.19
C LEU A 21 -8.31 9.94 4.08
N VAL A 22 -7.58 9.40 3.11
CA VAL A 22 -7.37 7.95 2.92
C VAL A 22 -5.90 7.62 3.18
N GLY A 23 -5.64 6.73 4.13
CA GLY A 23 -4.31 6.20 4.40
C GLY A 23 -3.98 4.99 3.52
N ALA A 24 -2.70 4.80 3.18
CA ALA A 24 -2.27 3.55 2.56
C ALA A 24 -0.84 3.17 2.95
N GLY A 25 -0.56 1.86 2.97
CA GLY A 25 0.80 1.36 3.08
C GLY A 25 1.66 1.87 1.92
N GLY A 26 2.91 2.29 2.20
CA GLY A 26 3.79 2.95 1.24
C GLY A 26 4.00 2.19 -0.08
N GLY A 27 3.96 0.85 -0.04
CA GLY A 27 4.03 0.01 -1.23
C GLY A 27 2.79 0.07 -2.14
N TYR A 28 1.70 0.72 -1.71
CA TYR A 28 0.48 0.91 -2.50
C TYR A 28 0.27 2.37 -2.92
N LYS A 29 1.26 3.23 -2.67
CA LYS A 29 1.17 4.67 -2.97
C LYS A 29 0.76 4.93 -4.42
N LYS A 30 1.44 4.30 -5.39
CA LYS A 30 1.20 4.57 -6.82
C LYS A 30 -0.23 4.23 -7.25
N PRO A 31 -0.75 2.99 -7.07
CA PRO A 31 -2.10 2.66 -7.49
C PRO A 31 -3.18 3.45 -6.72
N VAL A 32 -3.02 3.68 -5.42
CA VAL A 32 -3.99 4.46 -4.64
C VAL A 32 -3.98 5.93 -5.07
N THR A 33 -2.82 6.50 -5.38
CA THR A 33 -2.76 7.86 -5.93
C THR A 33 -3.50 7.97 -7.26
N GLU A 34 -3.35 7.00 -8.18
CA GLU A 34 -4.04 7.02 -9.47
C GLU A 34 -5.58 6.95 -9.29
N VAL A 35 -6.08 6.16 -8.34
CA VAL A 35 -7.50 6.13 -7.96
C VAL A 35 -7.97 7.47 -7.38
N ILE A 36 -7.19 8.06 -6.46
CA ILE A 36 -7.49 9.36 -5.85
C ILE A 36 -7.54 10.46 -6.91
N GLU A 37 -6.60 10.49 -7.84
CA GLU A 37 -6.57 11.48 -8.91
C GLU A 37 -7.77 11.37 -9.85
N ASN A 38 -8.28 10.17 -10.09
CA ASN A 38 -9.51 9.98 -10.85
C ASN A 38 -10.71 10.55 -10.09
N LEU A 39 -10.84 10.27 -8.80
CA LEU A 39 -11.90 10.82 -7.96
C LEU A 39 -11.85 12.36 -7.88
N LYS A 40 -10.65 12.95 -7.80
CA LYS A 40 -10.47 14.40 -7.84
C LYS A 40 -10.97 15.01 -9.16
N LYS A 41 -10.70 14.35 -10.30
CA LYS A 41 -11.23 14.78 -11.60
C LYS A 41 -12.75 14.70 -11.64
N ASP A 42 -13.34 13.76 -10.91
CA ASP A 42 -14.78 13.58 -10.74
C ASP A 42 -15.37 14.52 -9.66
N GLY A 43 -14.58 15.48 -9.14
CA GLY A 43 -14.99 16.52 -8.19
C GLY A 43 -15.02 16.09 -6.72
N VAL A 44 -14.45 14.92 -6.37
CA VAL A 44 -14.40 14.45 -4.98
C VAL A 44 -13.24 15.11 -4.24
N GLN A 45 -13.51 15.70 -3.07
CA GLN A 45 -12.50 16.27 -2.19
C GLN A 45 -11.86 15.14 -1.36
N ILE A 46 -10.68 14.67 -1.76
CA ILE A 46 -10.00 13.50 -1.20
C ILE A 46 -8.48 13.66 -1.23
N GLU A 47 -7.79 13.23 -0.16
CA GLU A 47 -6.34 13.27 -0.04
C GLU A 47 -5.80 11.90 0.39
N GLY A 48 -4.53 11.62 0.03
CA GLY A 48 -3.84 10.38 0.39
C GLY A 48 -2.70 10.60 1.38
N ALA A 49 -2.65 9.81 2.45
CA ALA A 49 -1.52 9.71 3.38
C ALA A 49 -0.79 8.38 3.18
N PHE A 50 0.54 8.42 2.98
CA PHE A 50 1.33 7.24 2.63
C PHE A 50 2.53 7.08 3.56
N ALA A 51 2.57 5.97 4.28
CA ALA A 51 3.68 5.58 5.16
C ALA A 51 3.74 4.06 5.30
N ASN A 52 4.62 3.50 6.17
CA ASN A 52 4.43 2.11 6.54
C ASN A 52 3.08 1.92 7.26
N LEU A 53 2.50 0.73 7.12
CA LEU A 53 1.12 0.50 7.58
C LEU A 53 0.95 0.72 9.10
N GLY A 54 1.99 0.41 9.90
CA GLY A 54 1.98 0.69 11.33
C GLY A 54 1.89 2.19 11.65
N GLN A 55 2.60 3.04 10.91
CA GLN A 55 2.49 4.50 11.06
C GLN A 55 1.11 5.02 10.63
N ILE A 56 0.57 4.49 9.52
CA ILE A 56 -0.79 4.84 9.08
C ILE A 56 -1.83 4.49 10.14
N THR A 57 -1.72 3.31 10.77
CA THR A 57 -2.66 2.92 11.84
C THR A 57 -2.55 3.79 13.10
N ILE A 58 -1.35 4.28 13.43
CA ILE A 58 -1.17 5.25 14.51
C ILE A 58 -1.87 6.58 14.17
N GLN A 59 -1.66 7.11 12.98
CA GLN A 59 -2.31 8.35 12.53
C GLN A 59 -3.84 8.22 12.46
N ALA A 60 -4.34 7.03 12.10
CA ALA A 60 -5.77 6.77 12.03
C ALA A 60 -6.49 6.89 13.38
N LYS A 61 -5.78 6.67 14.51
CA LYS A 61 -6.33 6.85 15.86
C LYS A 61 -6.66 8.30 16.18
N GLU A 62 -6.12 9.27 15.43
CA GLU A 62 -6.50 10.68 15.55
C GLU A 62 -7.92 10.97 15.01
N GLY A 63 -8.59 9.98 14.40
CA GLY A 63 -9.99 10.06 13.98
C GLY A 63 -10.25 10.80 12.66
N LYS A 64 -9.22 11.36 12.02
CA LYS A 64 -9.37 12.15 10.78
C LYS A 64 -9.36 11.30 9.51
N MET A 65 -8.88 10.07 9.60
CA MET A 65 -8.75 9.16 8.45
C MET A 65 -10.05 8.38 8.26
N ALA A 66 -10.59 8.34 7.05
CA ALA A 66 -11.85 7.67 6.75
C ALA A 66 -11.68 6.23 6.25
N ALA A 67 -10.55 5.93 5.58
CA ALA A 67 -10.25 4.59 5.13
C ALA A 67 -8.74 4.32 5.14
N ILE A 68 -8.36 3.04 5.24
CA ILE A 68 -6.97 2.59 5.12
C ILE A 68 -6.89 1.49 4.09
N VAL A 69 -6.01 1.67 3.08
CA VAL A 69 -5.66 0.63 2.11
C VAL A 69 -4.40 -0.10 2.57
N GLY A 70 -4.54 -1.41 2.81
CA GLY A 70 -3.41 -2.21 3.28
C GLY A 70 -3.75 -3.70 3.41
N ASP A 71 -2.81 -4.46 3.97
CA ASP A 71 -3.02 -5.88 4.25
C ASP A 71 -4.15 -6.08 5.28
N GLU A 72 -5.15 -6.83 4.88
CA GLU A 72 -6.35 -7.09 5.70
C GLU A 72 -6.01 -7.84 6.99
N ALA A 73 -5.09 -8.82 6.93
CA ALA A 73 -4.69 -9.59 8.09
C ALA A 73 -3.89 -8.77 9.11
N PHE A 74 -3.10 -7.78 8.64
CA PHE A 74 -2.44 -6.83 9.52
C PHE A 74 -3.47 -5.90 10.18
N LEU A 75 -4.38 -5.32 9.40
CA LEU A 75 -5.39 -4.39 9.89
C LEU A 75 -6.33 -5.04 10.91
N LYS A 76 -6.68 -6.30 10.73
CA LYS A 76 -7.49 -7.09 11.70
C LYS A 76 -6.82 -7.28 13.08
N LYS A 77 -5.50 -7.13 13.17
CA LYS A 77 -4.75 -7.25 14.43
C LYS A 77 -4.58 -5.91 15.15
N THR A 78 -5.03 -4.81 14.55
CA THR A 78 -5.00 -3.49 15.17
C THR A 78 -6.21 -3.29 16.09
N ASP A 79 -6.13 -2.33 16.99
CA ASP A 79 -7.20 -1.86 17.85
C ASP A 79 -8.07 -0.75 17.22
N LEU A 80 -8.00 -0.59 15.90
CA LEU A 80 -8.82 0.37 15.17
C LEU A 80 -10.28 -0.10 15.11
N ASP A 81 -11.21 0.83 15.27
CA ASP A 81 -12.65 0.58 15.09
C ASP A 81 -12.98 0.49 13.59
N ILE A 82 -12.73 -0.69 12.99
CA ILE A 82 -12.94 -0.93 11.57
C ILE A 82 -14.40 -1.36 11.32
N LYS A 83 -15.12 -0.56 10.53
CA LYS A 83 -16.55 -0.74 10.21
C LYS A 83 -16.79 -1.72 9.05
N GLY A 84 -15.76 -2.14 8.36
CA GLY A 84 -15.83 -3.12 7.28
C GLY A 84 -14.63 -3.05 6.34
N TYR A 85 -14.55 -4.03 5.47
CA TYR A 85 -13.48 -4.16 4.48
C TYR A 85 -14.05 -4.23 3.08
N GLU A 86 -13.42 -3.57 2.13
CA GLU A 86 -13.66 -3.76 0.71
C GLU A 86 -12.38 -4.31 0.07
N ARG A 87 -12.45 -5.53 -0.46
CA ARG A 87 -11.27 -6.21 -1.01
C ARG A 87 -10.89 -5.62 -2.37
N ILE A 88 -9.61 -5.26 -2.51
CA ILE A 88 -9.03 -4.68 -3.72
C ILE A 88 -8.37 -5.76 -4.57
N GLY A 89 -7.57 -6.64 -3.94
CA GLY A 89 -6.87 -7.69 -4.65
C GLY A 89 -5.90 -8.46 -3.76
N LYS A 90 -5.03 -9.24 -4.40
CA LYS A 90 -3.99 -10.05 -3.76
C LYS A 90 -2.62 -9.55 -4.20
N GLY A 91 -1.75 -9.21 -3.24
CA GLY A 91 -0.35 -8.86 -3.48
C GLY A 91 0.55 -10.09 -3.42
N ALA A 92 1.74 -9.99 -4.03
CA ALA A 92 2.74 -11.04 -4.00
C ALA A 92 4.07 -10.55 -3.39
N LEU A 93 4.81 -11.47 -2.75
CA LEU A 93 6.18 -11.26 -2.32
C LEU A 93 7.11 -11.43 -3.53
N VAL A 94 8.02 -10.49 -3.73
CA VAL A 94 8.95 -10.46 -4.86
C VAL A 94 10.35 -10.20 -4.34
N LEU A 95 11.32 -10.93 -4.87
CA LEU A 95 12.74 -10.70 -4.70
C LEU A 95 13.27 -9.92 -5.90
N VAL A 96 14.04 -8.87 -5.65
CA VAL A 96 14.67 -8.04 -6.69
C VAL A 96 16.16 -7.88 -6.43
N THR A 97 16.94 -7.66 -7.51
CA THR A 97 18.36 -7.36 -7.42
C THR A 97 18.67 -5.99 -8.06
N PRO A 98 19.81 -5.37 -7.74
CA PRO A 98 20.27 -4.15 -8.41
C PRO A 98 20.38 -4.35 -9.93
N LYS A 99 20.18 -3.27 -10.69
CA LYS A 99 20.36 -3.28 -12.15
C LYS A 99 21.76 -3.77 -12.52
N GLY A 100 21.84 -4.73 -13.45
CA GLY A 100 23.09 -5.38 -13.85
C GLY A 100 23.47 -6.62 -13.04
N LYS A 101 22.82 -6.89 -11.92
CA LYS A 101 22.99 -8.13 -11.15
C LYS A 101 21.87 -9.11 -11.45
N GLN A 102 22.22 -10.28 -11.99
CA GLN A 102 21.28 -11.32 -12.35
C GLN A 102 21.42 -12.52 -11.41
N ILE A 103 20.27 -13.03 -10.95
CA ILE A 103 20.15 -14.35 -10.30
C ILE A 103 18.99 -15.10 -10.95
N LYS A 104 19.09 -16.42 -11.03
CA LYS A 104 18.09 -17.27 -11.69
C LYS A 104 16.91 -17.61 -10.78
N ASP A 105 17.22 -17.90 -9.52
CA ASP A 105 16.23 -18.29 -8.52
C ASP A 105 16.71 -18.01 -7.08
N VAL A 106 15.86 -18.31 -6.11
CA VAL A 106 16.09 -18.01 -4.68
C VAL A 106 17.21 -18.84 -4.06
N SER A 107 17.68 -19.94 -4.68
CA SER A 107 18.78 -20.75 -4.14
C SER A 107 20.11 -19.99 -4.18
N GLU A 108 20.25 -19.04 -5.12
CA GLU A 108 21.43 -18.21 -5.25
C GLU A 108 21.57 -17.15 -4.14
N LEU A 109 20.53 -16.91 -3.34
CA LEU A 109 20.58 -16.01 -2.18
C LEU A 109 21.69 -16.37 -1.20
N LYS A 110 22.06 -17.66 -1.11
CA LYS A 110 23.17 -18.14 -0.29
C LYS A 110 24.53 -17.55 -0.70
N ASN A 111 24.66 -17.12 -1.94
CA ASN A 111 25.88 -16.55 -2.49
C ASN A 111 25.98 -15.02 -2.33
N LEU A 112 24.90 -14.38 -1.87
CA LEU A 112 24.84 -12.94 -1.66
C LEU A 112 25.35 -12.58 -0.26
N ALA A 113 25.87 -11.35 -0.11
CA ALA A 113 26.40 -10.86 1.16
C ALA A 113 25.37 -10.11 1.99
N LYS A 114 24.49 -9.32 1.35
CA LYS A 114 23.57 -8.42 2.05
C LYS A 114 22.21 -8.36 1.34
N ILE A 115 21.15 -8.68 2.07
CA ILE A 115 19.78 -8.78 1.54
C ILE A 115 18.86 -7.92 2.39
N ALA A 116 18.23 -6.90 1.78
CA ALA A 116 17.27 -6.05 2.47
C ALA A 116 15.88 -6.70 2.55
N MET A 117 15.19 -6.47 3.66
CA MET A 117 13.78 -6.83 3.83
C MET A 117 13.06 -5.77 4.66
N PRO A 118 11.74 -5.60 4.50
CA PRO A 118 10.98 -4.78 5.44
C PRO A 118 11.04 -5.39 6.85
N ASP A 119 11.06 -4.54 7.88
CA ASP A 119 11.00 -4.99 9.28
C ASP A 119 9.65 -5.67 9.55
N ALA A 120 9.68 -6.95 9.95
CA ALA A 120 8.48 -7.75 10.21
C ALA A 120 7.60 -7.19 11.35
N LYS A 121 8.15 -6.35 12.24
CA LYS A 121 7.38 -5.67 13.29
C LYS A 121 6.57 -4.49 12.75
N LYS A 122 6.90 -3.97 11.57
CA LYS A 122 6.36 -2.72 11.03
C LYS A 122 5.65 -2.87 9.67
N ALA A 123 5.95 -3.95 8.94
CA ALA A 123 5.49 -4.13 7.57
C ALA A 123 5.14 -5.59 7.26
N ILE A 124 4.01 -5.77 6.58
CA ILE A 124 3.49 -7.10 6.28
C ILE A 124 4.44 -7.92 5.39
N TYR A 125 5.10 -7.30 4.42
CA TYR A 125 6.06 -8.01 3.56
C TYR A 125 7.33 -8.44 4.30
N GLY A 126 7.66 -7.83 5.44
CA GLY A 126 8.65 -8.35 6.37
C GLY A 126 8.20 -9.66 7.02
N VAL A 127 6.94 -9.73 7.46
CA VAL A 127 6.35 -10.98 7.97
C VAL A 127 6.37 -12.06 6.89
N ARG A 128 5.96 -11.75 5.66
CA ARG A 128 5.95 -12.72 4.54
C ARG A 128 7.36 -13.18 4.16
N THR A 129 8.34 -12.29 4.22
CA THR A 129 9.75 -12.66 4.02
C THR A 129 10.22 -13.64 5.11
N THR A 130 9.88 -13.40 6.37
CA THR A 130 10.22 -14.32 7.48
C THR A 130 9.55 -15.69 7.29
N GLU A 131 8.26 -15.72 6.90
CA GLU A 131 7.54 -16.96 6.59
C GLU A 131 8.22 -17.71 5.42
N PHE A 132 8.55 -17.01 4.34
CA PHE A 132 9.28 -17.59 3.21
C PHE A 132 10.61 -18.20 3.63
N LEU A 133 11.44 -17.46 4.37
CA LEU A 133 12.75 -17.95 4.82
C LEU A 133 12.63 -19.24 5.65
N LYS A 134 11.65 -19.30 6.56
CA LYS A 134 11.36 -20.45 7.38
C LYS A 134 10.88 -21.63 6.54
N ASN A 135 9.86 -21.41 5.69
CA ASN A 135 9.20 -22.49 4.94
C ASN A 135 10.06 -23.03 3.79
N SER A 136 11.00 -22.23 3.27
CA SER A 136 12.00 -22.65 2.27
C SER A 136 13.23 -23.33 2.88
N GLY A 137 13.38 -23.32 4.21
CA GLY A 137 14.57 -23.83 4.89
C GLY A 137 15.81 -22.93 4.74
N LEU A 138 15.66 -21.71 4.25
CA LEU A 138 16.77 -20.77 4.03
C LEU A 138 17.09 -19.88 5.25
N GLU A 139 16.29 -19.95 6.32
CA GLU A 139 16.37 -19.03 7.45
C GLU A 139 17.76 -19.03 8.10
N ALA A 140 18.32 -20.20 8.41
CA ALA A 140 19.63 -20.31 9.07
C ALA A 140 20.78 -19.75 8.21
N ASP A 141 20.77 -20.04 6.92
CA ASP A 141 21.81 -19.62 5.98
C ASP A 141 21.77 -18.11 5.69
N LEU A 142 20.56 -17.52 5.70
CA LEU A 142 20.35 -16.12 5.32
C LEU A 142 20.23 -15.17 6.50
N ALA A 143 19.90 -15.64 7.72
CA ALA A 143 19.73 -14.78 8.88
C ALA A 143 20.88 -13.77 9.09
N PRO A 144 22.19 -14.14 8.99
CA PRO A 144 23.28 -13.19 9.18
C PRO A 144 23.43 -12.16 8.05
N LYS A 145 22.75 -12.36 6.94
CA LYS A 145 22.81 -11.50 5.73
C LYS A 145 21.61 -10.57 5.61
N MET A 146 20.57 -10.80 6.41
CA MET A 146 19.34 -10.03 6.34
C MET A 146 19.50 -8.66 6.97
N LEU A 147 19.06 -7.62 6.24
CA LEU A 147 19.00 -6.23 6.69
C LEU A 147 17.54 -5.79 6.81
N PRO A 148 16.92 -5.84 8.00
CA PRO A 148 15.58 -5.28 8.20
C PRO A 148 15.61 -3.75 8.12
N VAL A 149 14.70 -3.17 7.33
CA VAL A 149 14.53 -1.71 7.16
C VAL A 149 13.07 -1.30 7.38
N ALA A 150 12.78 0.00 7.45
CA ALA A 150 11.48 0.50 7.88
C ALA A 150 10.29 0.01 7.02
N GLY A 151 10.50 -0.27 5.74
CA GLY A 151 9.45 -0.74 4.84
C GLY A 151 9.90 -0.92 3.40
N VAL A 152 8.97 -1.35 2.55
CA VAL A 152 9.23 -1.63 1.13
C VAL A 152 9.93 -0.47 0.39
N PRO A 153 9.52 0.82 0.53
CA PRO A 153 10.20 1.91 -0.17
C PRO A 153 11.69 2.02 0.15
N GLN A 154 12.09 1.74 1.39
CA GLN A 154 13.50 1.77 1.78
C GLN A 154 14.27 0.58 1.22
N VAL A 155 13.68 -0.62 1.17
CA VAL A 155 14.28 -1.77 0.49
C VAL A 155 14.56 -1.43 -0.97
N VAL A 156 13.57 -0.86 -1.66
CA VAL A 156 13.69 -0.42 -3.06
C VAL A 156 14.85 0.57 -3.23
N ALA A 157 14.94 1.58 -2.37
CA ALA A 157 16.03 2.57 -2.43
C ALA A 157 17.41 1.89 -2.31
N TYR A 158 17.57 0.97 -1.38
CA TYR A 158 18.85 0.26 -1.16
C TYR A 158 19.21 -0.68 -2.30
N VAL A 159 18.23 -1.33 -2.93
CA VAL A 159 18.47 -2.15 -4.12
C VAL A 159 18.89 -1.29 -5.30
N ILE A 160 18.19 -0.18 -5.58
CA ILE A 160 18.49 0.70 -6.70
C ILE A 160 19.86 1.38 -6.53
N SER A 161 20.22 1.79 -5.31
CA SER A 161 21.53 2.39 -5.03
C SER A 161 22.69 1.37 -5.04
N GLY A 162 22.38 0.07 -5.01
CA GLY A 162 23.40 -0.99 -4.91
C GLY A 162 23.99 -1.17 -3.51
N GLU A 163 23.37 -0.60 -2.49
CA GLU A 163 23.79 -0.78 -1.08
C GLU A 163 23.57 -2.20 -0.55
N VAL A 164 22.71 -2.97 -1.25
CA VAL A 164 22.44 -4.39 -0.96
C VAL A 164 22.47 -5.21 -2.25
N ASP A 165 22.69 -6.51 -2.11
CA ASP A 165 22.78 -7.44 -3.23
C ASP A 165 21.42 -7.87 -3.76
N ALA A 166 20.41 -7.86 -2.89
CA ALA A 166 19.03 -8.19 -3.22
C ALA A 166 18.07 -7.57 -2.18
N GLY A 167 16.78 -7.55 -2.48
CA GLY A 167 15.77 -7.08 -1.55
C GLY A 167 14.41 -7.72 -1.75
N PHE A 168 13.70 -7.96 -0.66
CA PHE A 168 12.31 -8.43 -0.70
C PHE A 168 11.34 -7.25 -0.72
N ILE A 169 10.48 -7.21 -1.72
CA ILE A 169 9.48 -6.15 -1.93
C ILE A 169 8.11 -6.75 -2.27
N ASN A 170 7.13 -5.92 -2.53
CA ASN A 170 5.82 -6.34 -3.02
C ASN A 170 5.71 -6.22 -4.55
N SER A 171 4.76 -6.95 -5.12
CA SER A 171 4.49 -6.94 -6.57
C SER A 171 4.19 -5.55 -7.10
N THR A 172 3.51 -4.68 -6.33
CA THR A 172 3.16 -3.33 -6.77
C THR A 172 4.39 -2.45 -7.00
N GLU A 173 5.40 -2.52 -6.15
CA GLU A 173 6.66 -1.79 -6.37
C GLU A 173 7.51 -2.45 -7.47
N ALA A 174 7.51 -3.78 -7.57
CA ALA A 174 8.22 -4.48 -8.64
C ALA A 174 7.71 -4.07 -10.02
N VAL A 175 6.40 -4.06 -10.22
CA VAL A 175 5.76 -3.65 -11.48
C VAL A 175 5.93 -2.15 -11.73
N ALA A 176 5.71 -1.32 -10.70
CA ALA A 176 5.79 0.14 -10.84
C ALA A 176 7.20 0.64 -11.20
N ARG A 177 8.22 -0.21 -11.05
CA ARG A 177 9.63 0.08 -11.32
C ARG A 177 10.26 -0.93 -12.28
N GLU A 178 9.46 -1.47 -13.18
CA GLU A 178 9.93 -2.36 -14.22
C GLU A 178 11.12 -1.73 -14.99
N GLY A 179 12.19 -2.48 -15.15
CA GLY A 179 13.42 -2.01 -15.78
C GLY A 179 14.44 -1.30 -14.87
N GLU A 180 14.10 -1.01 -13.60
CA GLU A 180 15.05 -0.49 -12.61
C GLU A 180 15.83 -1.62 -11.90
N PHE A 181 15.34 -2.87 -11.99
CA PHE A 181 15.94 -4.05 -11.35
C PHE A 181 16.71 -4.94 -12.36
N GLY A 182 17.65 -5.72 -11.82
CA GLY A 182 18.36 -6.75 -12.59
C GLY A 182 17.51 -8.01 -12.74
N SER A 183 17.17 -8.66 -11.61
CA SER A 183 16.21 -9.77 -11.57
C SER A 183 14.96 -9.36 -10.82
N VAL A 184 13.81 -9.90 -11.23
CA VAL A 184 12.52 -9.80 -10.54
C VAL A 184 11.96 -11.22 -10.42
N ILE A 185 11.98 -11.78 -9.21
CA ILE A 185 11.58 -13.17 -8.94
C ILE A 185 10.38 -13.18 -8.02
N TYR A 186 9.24 -13.65 -8.51
CA TYR A 186 8.04 -13.87 -7.69
C TYR A 186 8.26 -15.10 -6.81
N ILE A 187 8.11 -14.93 -5.51
CA ILE A 187 8.23 -16.02 -4.54
C ILE A 187 7.02 -16.94 -4.63
N ASP A 188 7.25 -18.25 -4.54
CA ASP A 188 6.18 -19.24 -4.52
C ASP A 188 5.19 -18.94 -3.37
N GLU A 189 3.93 -18.74 -3.73
CA GLU A 189 2.86 -18.38 -2.82
C GLU A 189 2.56 -19.49 -1.78
N ALA A 190 3.00 -20.72 -2.00
CA ALA A 190 2.92 -21.81 -1.02
C ALA A 190 3.86 -21.60 0.17
N LEU A 191 4.88 -20.75 0.05
CA LEU A 191 5.91 -20.53 1.08
C LEU A 191 5.58 -19.37 2.04
N TYR A 192 4.48 -18.66 1.86
CA TYR A 192 4.06 -17.59 2.77
C TYR A 192 2.54 -17.42 2.77
N SER A 193 2.01 -16.82 3.83
CA SER A 193 0.57 -16.58 3.97
C SER A 193 0.08 -15.56 2.95
N PRO A 194 -1.13 -15.72 2.37
CA PRO A 194 -1.68 -14.80 1.37
C PRO A 194 -1.70 -13.34 1.87
N VAL A 195 -1.47 -12.39 0.96
CA VAL A 195 -1.54 -10.96 1.24
C VAL A 195 -2.77 -10.39 0.53
N PHE A 196 -3.90 -10.34 1.22
CA PHE A 196 -5.11 -9.69 0.72
C PHE A 196 -5.07 -8.19 1.03
N ILE A 197 -5.20 -7.38 0.00
CA ILE A 197 -5.24 -5.93 0.12
C ILE A 197 -6.69 -5.48 0.10
N SER A 198 -7.05 -4.71 1.13
CA SER A 198 -8.41 -4.18 1.30
C SER A 198 -8.38 -2.71 1.70
N ALA A 199 -9.44 -1.99 1.39
CA ALA A 199 -9.77 -0.73 2.01
C ALA A 199 -10.59 -1.00 3.28
N ALA A 200 -10.01 -0.74 4.45
CA ALA A 200 -10.69 -0.79 5.74
C ALA A 200 -11.41 0.54 5.99
N LYS A 201 -12.72 0.49 6.20
CA LYS A 201 -13.55 1.68 6.53
C LYS A 201 -13.43 1.99 8.01
N LEU A 202 -13.19 3.25 8.35
CA LEU A 202 -13.12 3.76 9.72
C LEU A 202 -14.37 4.58 10.06
N PRO A 203 -14.61 4.96 11.34
CA PRO A 203 -15.79 5.72 11.75
C PRO A 203 -16.03 7.00 10.94
N ALA A 204 -14.97 7.73 10.57
CA ALA A 204 -15.07 8.93 9.73
C ALA A 204 -15.62 8.68 8.30
N CYS A 205 -15.75 7.41 7.89
CA CYS A 205 -16.39 7.02 6.63
C CYS A 205 -17.93 6.98 6.75
N GLU A 206 -18.48 6.78 7.95
CA GLU A 206 -19.92 6.63 8.15
C GLU A 206 -20.65 7.95 7.83
N GLY A 207 -21.63 7.89 6.93
CA GLY A 207 -22.35 9.08 6.47
C GLY A 207 -21.55 10.06 5.59
N ASN A 208 -20.30 9.75 5.27
CA ASN A 208 -19.45 10.60 4.44
C ASN A 208 -19.58 10.22 2.96
N GLU A 209 -20.15 11.11 2.15
CA GLU A 209 -20.40 10.89 0.71
C GLU A 209 -19.08 10.68 -0.07
N ALA A 210 -18.01 11.42 0.26
CA ALA A 210 -16.72 11.26 -0.42
C ALA A 210 -16.11 9.88 -0.11
N CYS A 211 -16.29 9.36 1.12
CA CYS A 211 -15.87 8.00 1.45
C CYS A 211 -16.69 6.95 0.70
N ALA A 212 -18.00 7.11 0.61
CA ALA A 212 -18.84 6.22 -0.18
C ALA A 212 -18.38 6.17 -1.65
N LYS A 213 -18.12 7.32 -2.27
CA LYS A 213 -17.56 7.42 -3.62
C LYS A 213 -16.20 6.73 -3.75
N PHE A 214 -15.31 6.87 -2.76
CA PHE A 214 -14.03 6.17 -2.76
C PHE A 214 -14.20 4.65 -2.70
N ILE A 215 -15.06 4.15 -1.81
CA ILE A 215 -15.35 2.71 -1.67
C ILE A 215 -16.02 2.15 -2.93
N ASP A 216 -16.89 2.91 -3.60
CA ASP A 216 -17.51 2.49 -4.84
C ASP A 216 -16.51 2.53 -6.01
N GLU A 217 -15.64 3.55 -6.06
CA GLU A 217 -14.62 3.66 -7.10
C GLU A 217 -13.65 2.47 -7.10
N ILE A 218 -13.17 2.01 -5.94
CA ILE A 218 -12.24 0.87 -5.90
C ILE A 218 -12.85 -0.45 -6.41
N LYS A 219 -14.17 -0.55 -6.52
CA LYS A 219 -14.90 -1.71 -7.08
C LYS A 219 -15.06 -1.63 -8.59
N THR A 220 -14.88 -0.45 -9.19
CA THR A 220 -15.11 -0.23 -10.63
C THR A 220 -14.11 -1.01 -11.51
N PRO A 221 -14.46 -1.36 -12.75
CA PRO A 221 -13.52 -1.92 -13.72
C PRO A 221 -12.27 -1.04 -13.88
N ARG A 222 -12.43 0.30 -13.94
CA ARG A 222 -11.34 1.28 -14.04
C ARG A 222 -10.31 1.09 -12.90
N SER A 223 -10.76 1.03 -11.66
CA SER A 223 -9.86 0.86 -10.52
C SER A 223 -9.27 -0.55 -10.44
N LYS A 224 -10.02 -1.59 -10.82
CA LYS A 224 -9.49 -2.96 -10.93
C LYS A 224 -8.35 -3.05 -11.94
N GLU A 225 -8.49 -2.39 -13.10
CA GLU A 225 -7.42 -2.29 -14.09
C GLU A 225 -6.19 -1.55 -13.55
N ILE A 226 -6.39 -0.45 -12.80
CA ILE A 226 -5.30 0.25 -12.13
C ILE A 226 -4.58 -0.70 -11.17
N PHE A 227 -5.29 -1.36 -10.27
CA PHE A 227 -4.68 -2.27 -9.30
C PHE A 227 -3.97 -3.45 -9.99
N ALA A 228 -4.58 -4.05 -11.03
CA ALA A 228 -3.98 -5.13 -11.81
C ALA A 228 -2.70 -4.68 -12.54
N LYS A 229 -2.71 -3.47 -13.14
CA LYS A 229 -1.54 -2.83 -13.76
C LYS A 229 -0.38 -2.68 -12.78
N PHE A 230 -0.66 -2.52 -11.50
CA PHE A 230 0.34 -2.48 -10.43
C PHE A 230 0.53 -3.84 -9.72
N GLY A 231 0.15 -4.97 -10.34
CA GLY A 231 0.47 -6.31 -9.87
C GLY A 231 -0.36 -6.80 -8.68
N LEU A 232 -1.55 -6.22 -8.42
CA LEU A 232 -2.58 -6.79 -7.55
C LEU A 232 -3.51 -7.67 -8.39
N LYS A 233 -3.69 -8.93 -7.97
CA LYS A 233 -4.53 -9.93 -8.66
C LYS A 233 -5.86 -10.11 -7.95
#